data_5c97ddc37511c9fb83e3e0df2b527f79
#
_entry.id   5c97ddc37511c9fb83e3e0df2b527f79
#
_cell.length_a   1.000
_cell.length_b   1.000
_cell.length_c   1.000
_cell.angle_alpha   90.00
_cell.angle_beta   90.00
_cell.angle_gamma   90.00
#
_symmetry.space_group_name_H-M   'P 1'
#
loop_
_entity.id
_entity.type
_entity.pdbx_description
1 polymer ?
#
loop_
_entity_poly.entity_id
_entity_poly.type
_entity_poly.pdbx_seq_one_letter_code
_entity_poly.pdbx_strand_id
1 'polypeptide(L)'
;QADLSITEGIYDEYPLYSLFSKTETKNGKRLMLDWITSPLNDISVIRKRQEAIAWQELPELPLDEEELDFIEYYLEYRDQIRRPNILVSLTSAFDRLLRHDAQRYVIKRGVTLTIRLLNQLESLRTNLPENAPLLLKELAQSIQYTLYSSELKEVVELYKKEKSPSSYIIDKYDYLFRCIHLELIRGLLSHIYILDVC
;
A
#
# COMPACT_ATOMS: atom_id res chain seq x y z
N GLN A 1 30.01 2.62 15.53
CA GLN A 1 28.57 2.25 15.64
C GLN A 1 28.12 2.08 17.10
N ALA A 2 29.05 1.80 18.03
CA ALA A 2 28.73 1.63 19.46
C ALA A 2 28.47 2.95 20.20
N ASP A 3 28.96 4.08 19.68
CA ASP A 3 28.92 5.36 20.41
C ASP A 3 27.63 6.18 20.25
N LEU A 4 26.73 5.82 19.33
CA LEU A 4 25.54 6.64 19.04
C LEU A 4 24.21 5.93 19.27
N SER A 5 24.19 4.65 19.64
CA SER A 5 22.94 3.87 19.91
C SER A 5 21.84 4.17 18.88
N ILE A 6 22.18 4.05 17.58
CA ILE A 6 21.27 4.38 16.49
C ILE A 6 20.09 3.40 16.45
N THR A 7 20.35 2.16 16.86
CA THR A 7 19.35 1.08 16.92
C THR A 7 19.23 0.58 18.35
N GLU A 8 18.16 -0.15 18.67
CA GLU A 8 17.94 -0.72 19.99
C GLU A 8 19.17 -1.47 20.51
N GLY A 9 19.77 -0.97 21.57
CA GLY A 9 20.86 -1.61 22.32
C GLY A 9 20.31 -2.19 23.63
N ILE A 10 21.00 -3.19 24.18
CA ILE A 10 20.61 -3.87 25.44
C ILE A 10 20.52 -2.90 26.63
N TYR A 11 21.04 -1.69 26.52
CA TYR A 11 21.14 -0.70 27.59
C TYR A 11 20.43 0.63 27.32
N ASP A 12 19.81 0.82 26.13
CA ASP A 12 19.15 2.08 25.78
C ASP A 12 17.63 1.93 25.77
N GLU A 13 16.96 2.62 26.68
CA GLU A 13 15.49 2.71 26.70
C GLU A 13 14.93 3.47 25.50
N TYR A 14 15.74 4.35 24.85
CA TYR A 14 15.31 5.18 23.73
C TYR A 14 16.41 5.25 22.65
N PRO A 15 16.38 4.40 21.64
CA PRO A 15 17.33 4.50 20.53
C PRO A 15 17.18 5.84 19.80
N LEU A 16 18.27 6.40 19.31
CA LEU A 16 18.30 7.70 18.61
C LEU A 16 17.27 7.76 17.47
N TYR A 17 17.08 6.65 16.78
CA TYR A 17 16.10 6.53 15.71
C TYR A 17 14.66 6.84 16.17
N SER A 18 14.27 6.45 17.37
CA SER A 18 12.92 6.68 17.91
C SER A 18 12.61 8.17 18.16
N LEU A 19 13.65 8.99 18.34
CA LEU A 19 13.50 10.45 18.52
C LEU A 19 13.17 11.17 17.21
N PHE A 20 13.56 10.61 16.08
CA PHE A 20 13.37 11.19 14.76
C PHE A 20 12.26 10.51 13.94
N SER A 21 11.88 9.29 14.31
CA SER A 21 10.85 8.55 13.60
C SER A 21 9.46 9.06 13.96
N LYS A 22 8.77 9.62 12.96
CA LYS A 22 7.34 9.95 13.03
C LYS A 22 6.49 8.93 12.25
N THR A 23 7.11 7.84 11.77
CA THR A 23 6.45 6.82 10.98
C THR A 23 5.36 6.12 11.78
N GLU A 24 4.20 5.96 11.17
CA GLU A 24 3.03 5.33 11.76
C GLU A 24 3.01 3.82 11.52
N THR A 25 3.51 3.35 10.35
CA THR A 25 3.44 1.95 9.95
C THR A 25 4.71 1.16 10.30
N LYS A 26 4.59 -0.15 10.50
CA LYS A 26 5.73 -1.06 10.74
C LYS A 26 6.73 -1.06 9.60
N ASN A 27 6.22 -1.09 8.36
CA ASN A 27 7.07 -1.12 7.18
C ASN A 27 7.72 0.24 6.90
N GLY A 28 7.05 1.35 7.24
CA GLY A 28 7.66 2.68 7.25
C GLY A 28 8.80 2.76 8.26
N LYS A 29 8.60 2.27 9.49
CA LYS A 29 9.66 2.19 10.51
C LYS A 29 10.85 1.37 10.04
N ARG A 30 10.61 0.23 9.41
CA ARG A 30 11.66 -0.61 8.83
C ARG A 30 12.41 0.10 7.71
N LEU A 31 11.68 0.75 6.80
CA LEU A 31 12.28 1.50 5.70
C LEU A 31 13.12 2.67 6.23
N MET A 32 12.64 3.39 7.22
CA MET A 32 13.41 4.47 7.86
C MET A 32 14.69 3.95 8.51
N LEU A 33 14.61 2.81 9.20
CA LEU A 33 15.80 2.17 9.77
C LEU A 33 16.80 1.77 8.68
N ASP A 34 16.32 1.21 7.57
CA ASP A 34 17.17 0.88 6.41
C ASP A 34 17.83 2.13 5.82
N TRP A 35 17.11 3.26 5.76
CA TRP A 35 17.68 4.52 5.27
C TRP A 35 18.79 5.06 6.18
N ILE A 36 18.67 4.89 7.50
CA ILE A 36 19.68 5.34 8.48
C ILE A 36 20.88 4.40 8.49
N THR A 37 20.66 3.09 8.42
CA THR A 37 21.74 2.08 8.54
C THR A 37 22.47 1.81 7.24
N SER A 38 21.88 2.20 6.10
CA SER A 38 22.46 2.03 4.76
C SER A 38 22.73 3.40 4.11
N PRO A 39 23.81 4.09 4.51
CA PRO A 39 24.09 5.43 4.03
C PRO A 39 24.37 5.43 2.51
N LEU A 40 23.79 6.43 1.84
CA LEU A 40 23.95 6.63 0.41
C LEU A 40 25.23 7.45 0.13
N ASN A 41 25.88 7.15 -1.01
CA ASN A 41 27.02 7.92 -1.51
C ASN A 41 26.61 8.98 -2.56
N ASP A 42 25.36 8.93 -3.04
CA ASP A 42 24.85 9.88 -4.04
C ASP A 42 24.19 11.09 -3.34
N ILE A 43 24.83 12.24 -3.48
CA ILE A 43 24.39 13.51 -2.90
C ILE A 43 23.01 13.91 -3.44
N SER A 44 22.69 13.61 -4.70
CA SER A 44 21.42 13.98 -5.30
C SER A 44 20.27 13.22 -4.65
N VAL A 45 20.44 11.93 -4.38
CA VAL A 45 19.45 11.09 -3.69
C VAL A 45 19.30 11.50 -2.23
N ILE A 46 20.40 11.83 -1.56
CA ILE A 46 20.37 12.33 -0.16
C ILE A 46 19.54 13.62 -0.09
N ARG A 47 19.81 14.59 -0.97
CA ARG A 47 19.07 15.85 -1.01
C ARG A 47 17.58 15.66 -1.28
N LYS A 48 17.23 14.82 -2.25
CA LYS A 48 15.80 14.50 -2.53
C LYS A 48 15.08 13.95 -1.30
N ARG A 49 15.71 13.06 -0.53
CA ARG A 49 15.14 12.52 0.72
C ARG A 49 15.00 13.62 1.78
N GLN A 50 16.02 14.44 1.97
CA GLN A 50 16.00 15.54 2.94
C GLN A 50 14.91 16.58 2.62
N GLU A 51 14.75 16.95 1.35
CA GLU A 51 13.71 17.85 0.90
C GLU A 51 12.30 17.28 1.15
N ALA A 52 12.11 15.99 0.92
CA ALA A 52 10.83 15.34 1.17
C ALA A 52 10.51 15.24 2.66
N ILE A 53 11.49 14.88 3.50
CA ILE A 53 11.32 14.80 4.97
C ILE A 53 11.07 16.20 5.58
N ALA A 54 11.67 17.26 5.02
CA ALA A 54 11.48 18.63 5.49
C ALA A 54 10.13 19.25 5.03
N TRP A 55 9.41 18.58 4.14
CA TRP A 55 8.16 19.06 3.58
C TRP A 55 7.02 18.97 4.60
N GLN A 56 6.42 20.11 4.96
CA GLN A 56 5.39 20.19 6.01
C GLN A 56 3.96 19.94 5.52
N GLU A 57 3.75 19.95 4.22
CA GLU A 57 2.43 19.76 3.59
C GLU A 57 2.24 18.32 3.10
N LEU A 58 2.84 17.35 3.80
CA LEU A 58 2.68 15.93 3.45
C LEU A 58 1.19 15.56 3.51
N PRO A 59 0.70 14.86 2.50
CA PRO A 59 -0.65 14.33 2.55
C PRO A 59 -0.76 13.27 3.66
N GLU A 60 -1.91 13.22 4.31
CA GLU A 60 -2.22 12.13 5.24
C GLU A 60 -2.09 10.76 4.56
N LEU A 61 -1.66 9.76 5.31
CA LEU A 61 -1.59 8.40 4.81
C LEU A 61 -2.99 7.93 4.38
N PRO A 62 -3.08 7.23 3.25
CA PRO A 62 -4.37 6.84 2.68
C PRO A 62 -5.14 5.82 3.55
N LEU A 63 -4.45 5.04 4.37
CA LEU A 63 -5.00 4.00 5.23
C LEU A 63 -4.21 3.97 6.54
N ASP A 64 -4.86 3.51 7.61
CA ASP A 64 -4.17 3.26 8.87
C ASP A 64 -3.30 1.98 8.83
N GLU A 65 -2.47 1.77 9.87
CA GLU A 65 -1.55 0.63 9.97
C GLU A 65 -2.31 -0.71 9.88
N GLU A 66 -3.45 -0.84 10.57
CA GLU A 66 -4.21 -2.09 10.59
C GLU A 66 -4.80 -2.43 9.20
N GLU A 67 -5.25 -1.42 8.47
CA GLU A 67 -5.78 -1.57 7.11
C GLU A 67 -4.68 -1.97 6.12
N LEU A 68 -3.48 -1.37 6.25
CA LEU A 68 -2.31 -1.72 5.42
C LEU A 68 -1.81 -3.13 5.74
N ASP A 69 -1.65 -3.48 7.02
CA ASP A 69 -1.30 -4.83 7.46
C ASP A 69 -2.31 -5.87 6.95
N PHE A 70 -3.62 -5.52 6.93
CA PHE A 70 -4.64 -6.41 6.41
C PHE A 70 -4.55 -6.61 4.90
N ILE A 71 -4.19 -5.57 4.13
CA ILE A 71 -3.96 -5.70 2.68
C ILE A 71 -2.77 -6.64 2.43
N GLU A 72 -1.65 -6.48 3.15
CA GLU A 72 -0.50 -7.38 3.02
C GLU A 72 -0.87 -8.82 3.35
N TYR A 73 -1.55 -9.05 4.48
CA TYR A 73 -2.05 -10.37 4.84
C TYR A 73 -2.95 -10.96 3.75
N TYR A 74 -3.88 -10.16 3.19
CA TYR A 74 -4.76 -10.59 2.12
C TYR A 74 -4.01 -10.96 0.84
N LEU A 75 -3.01 -10.19 0.44
CA LEU A 75 -2.21 -10.46 -0.75
C LEU A 75 -1.38 -11.76 -0.62
N GLU A 76 -1.00 -12.13 0.60
CA GLU A 76 -0.28 -13.38 0.90
C GLU A 76 -1.21 -14.57 1.19
N TYR A 77 -2.51 -14.31 1.33
CA TYR A 77 -3.49 -15.32 1.72
C TYR A 77 -3.59 -16.44 0.68
N ARG A 78 -3.14 -17.66 1.05
CA ARG A 78 -2.96 -18.81 0.14
C ARG A 78 -4.23 -19.65 -0.09
N ASP A 79 -5.40 -19.06 -0.07
CA ASP A 79 -6.62 -19.79 -0.41
C ASP A 79 -6.83 -19.90 -1.93
N GLN A 80 -7.68 -20.86 -2.34
CA GLN A 80 -7.99 -21.08 -3.76
C GLN A 80 -8.56 -19.82 -4.42
N ILE A 81 -7.79 -19.24 -5.33
CA ILE A 81 -8.19 -18.10 -6.12
C ILE A 81 -9.07 -18.61 -7.28
N ARG A 82 -10.29 -18.12 -7.36
CA ARG A 82 -11.21 -18.51 -8.44
C ARG A 82 -11.05 -17.60 -9.63
N ARG A 83 -10.89 -18.20 -10.82
CA ARG A 83 -11.02 -17.46 -12.08
C ARG A 83 -12.48 -17.01 -12.24
N PRO A 84 -12.74 -15.74 -12.55
CA PRO A 84 -14.09 -15.24 -12.79
C PRO A 84 -14.68 -15.95 -14.02
N ASN A 85 -15.64 -16.83 -13.80
CA ASN A 85 -16.31 -17.56 -14.88
C ASN A 85 -17.83 -17.36 -14.73
N ILE A 86 -18.46 -16.73 -15.72
CA ILE A 86 -19.89 -16.37 -15.72
C ILE A 86 -20.79 -17.58 -15.51
N LEU A 87 -20.37 -18.76 -16.04
CA LEU A 87 -21.13 -20.01 -15.91
C LEU A 87 -21.05 -20.63 -14.50
N VAL A 88 -19.97 -20.36 -13.76
CA VAL A 88 -19.77 -20.85 -12.37
C VAL A 88 -20.57 -20.01 -11.37
N SER A 89 -20.98 -18.79 -11.71
CA SER A 89 -21.76 -17.94 -10.82
C SER A 89 -23.16 -18.50 -10.51
N LEU A 90 -23.73 -19.35 -11.37
CA LEU A 90 -25.04 -19.99 -11.16
C LEU A 90 -24.93 -21.24 -10.25
N THR A 91 -23.86 -22.01 -10.32
CA THR A 91 -23.63 -23.19 -9.44
C THR A 91 -23.03 -22.79 -8.09
N SER A 92 -22.42 -21.62 -8.01
CA SER A 92 -21.75 -21.09 -6.81
C SER A 92 -22.71 -20.69 -5.67
N ALA A 93 -24.03 -20.72 -5.86
CA ALA A 93 -24.96 -20.48 -4.76
C ALA A 93 -24.88 -21.57 -3.69
N PHE A 94 -24.66 -22.83 -4.08
CA PHE A 94 -24.49 -23.97 -3.16
C PHE A 94 -23.10 -23.98 -2.49
N ASP A 95 -22.05 -23.68 -3.25
CA ASP A 95 -20.70 -23.56 -2.73
C ASP A 95 -20.51 -22.35 -1.80
N ARG A 96 -21.37 -21.33 -1.92
CA ARG A 96 -21.37 -20.16 -1.02
C ARG A 96 -21.85 -20.50 0.39
N LEU A 97 -22.69 -21.51 0.53
CA LEU A 97 -23.19 -22.01 1.83
C LEU A 97 -22.14 -22.85 2.56
N LEU A 98 -21.15 -23.44 1.85
CA LEU A 98 -20.16 -24.33 2.40
C LEU A 98 -18.80 -23.67 2.69
N ARG A 99 -18.58 -22.43 2.25
CA ARG A 99 -17.36 -21.70 2.58
C ARG A 99 -17.42 -21.19 4.02
N HIS A 100 -16.40 -21.45 4.78
CA HIS A 100 -16.21 -20.85 6.09
C HIS A 100 -16.35 -19.32 5.97
N ASP A 101 -17.22 -18.72 6.75
CA ASP A 101 -17.50 -17.27 6.77
C ASP A 101 -16.22 -16.42 6.89
N ALA A 102 -15.20 -16.97 7.59
CA ALA A 102 -13.91 -16.33 7.76
C ALA A 102 -13.13 -16.09 6.45
N GLN A 103 -13.09 -17.09 5.54
CA GLN A 103 -12.39 -16.94 4.24
C GLN A 103 -13.04 -15.87 3.37
N ARG A 104 -14.37 -15.89 3.32
CA ARG A 104 -15.14 -14.90 2.57
C ARG A 104 -14.94 -13.48 3.12
N TYR A 105 -14.86 -13.37 4.44
CA TYR A 105 -14.57 -12.10 5.10
C TYR A 105 -13.20 -11.55 4.69
N VAL A 106 -12.14 -12.39 4.74
CA VAL A 106 -10.78 -11.98 4.35
C VAL A 106 -10.74 -11.47 2.91
N ILE A 107 -11.32 -12.24 1.97
CA ILE A 107 -11.33 -11.85 0.55
C ILE A 107 -12.12 -10.55 0.36
N LYS A 108 -13.34 -10.47 0.90
CA LYS A 108 -14.19 -9.28 0.75
C LYS A 108 -13.52 -8.04 1.33
N ARG A 109 -12.99 -8.13 2.55
CA ARG A 109 -12.32 -7.02 3.23
C ARG A 109 -11.04 -6.63 2.49
N GLY A 110 -10.21 -7.61 2.11
CA GLY A 110 -8.96 -7.37 1.39
C GLY A 110 -9.19 -6.68 0.05
N VAL A 111 -10.12 -7.17 -0.77
CA VAL A 111 -10.51 -6.52 -2.04
C VAL A 111 -11.01 -5.10 -1.80
N THR A 112 -11.89 -4.90 -0.79
CA THR A 112 -12.46 -3.57 -0.51
C THR A 112 -11.38 -2.57 -0.07
N LEU A 113 -10.47 -2.98 0.80
CA LEU A 113 -9.35 -2.14 1.25
C LEU A 113 -8.37 -1.84 0.11
N THR A 114 -8.06 -2.83 -0.74
CA THR A 114 -7.20 -2.61 -1.92
C THR A 114 -7.83 -1.61 -2.89
N ILE A 115 -9.15 -1.71 -3.16
CA ILE A 115 -9.86 -0.73 -3.99
C ILE A 115 -9.78 0.68 -3.36
N ARG A 116 -9.97 0.78 -2.04
CA ARG A 116 -9.87 2.05 -1.31
C ARG A 116 -8.46 2.63 -1.41
N LEU A 117 -7.42 1.81 -1.23
CA LEU A 117 -6.02 2.19 -1.41
C LEU A 117 -5.77 2.79 -2.80
N LEU A 118 -6.19 2.10 -3.87
CA LEU A 118 -6.00 2.58 -5.25
C LEU A 118 -6.66 3.94 -5.49
N ASN A 119 -7.88 4.15 -4.95
CA ASN A 119 -8.59 5.43 -5.09
C ASN A 119 -7.92 6.56 -4.30
N GLN A 120 -7.40 6.26 -3.12
CA GLN A 120 -6.72 7.26 -2.29
C GLN A 120 -5.34 7.63 -2.87
N LEU A 121 -4.62 6.67 -3.46
CA LEU A 121 -3.39 6.95 -4.21
C LEU A 121 -3.66 7.83 -5.43
N GLU A 122 -4.76 7.60 -6.14
CA GLU A 122 -5.17 8.48 -7.24
C GLU A 122 -5.53 9.89 -6.76
N SER A 123 -6.21 10.00 -5.61
CA SER A 123 -6.50 11.29 -4.98
C SER A 123 -5.23 12.03 -4.56
N LEU A 124 -4.30 11.32 -3.92
CA LEU A 124 -3.00 11.87 -3.53
C LEU A 124 -2.24 12.42 -4.74
N ARG A 125 -2.16 11.63 -5.81
CA ARG A 125 -1.50 12.04 -7.05
C ARG A 125 -2.13 13.31 -7.66
N THR A 126 -3.46 13.37 -7.68
CA THR A 126 -4.17 14.50 -8.30
C THR A 126 -4.11 15.79 -7.49
N ASN A 127 -3.98 15.66 -6.17
CA ASN A 127 -3.96 16.79 -5.24
C ASN A 127 -2.54 17.24 -4.86
N LEU A 128 -1.50 16.59 -5.38
CA LEU A 128 -0.11 16.96 -5.08
C LEU A 128 0.19 18.36 -5.67
N PRO A 129 0.63 19.33 -4.84
CA PRO A 129 0.86 20.68 -5.31
C PRO A 129 2.11 20.77 -6.22
N GLU A 130 2.13 21.80 -7.08
CA GLU A 130 3.22 21.98 -8.05
C GLU A 130 4.60 22.21 -7.38
N ASN A 131 4.62 22.81 -6.19
CA ASN A 131 5.83 23.06 -5.41
C ASN A 131 6.29 21.84 -4.58
N ALA A 132 5.63 20.69 -4.68
CA ALA A 132 6.03 19.49 -3.95
C ALA A 132 7.47 19.04 -4.28
N PRO A 133 8.19 18.44 -3.33
CA PRO A 133 9.54 17.91 -3.53
C PRO A 133 9.62 16.90 -4.66
N LEU A 134 10.82 16.81 -5.27
CA LEU A 134 11.03 15.95 -6.43
C LEU A 134 10.71 14.46 -6.14
N LEU A 135 11.06 13.97 -4.94
CA LEU A 135 10.75 12.59 -4.54
C LEU A 135 9.24 12.32 -4.60
N LEU A 136 8.41 13.23 -4.08
CA LEU A 136 6.95 13.06 -4.08
C LEU A 136 6.37 13.14 -5.50
N LYS A 137 6.94 13.96 -6.37
CA LYS A 137 6.56 14.02 -7.79
C LYS A 137 6.91 12.72 -8.53
N GLU A 138 8.09 12.16 -8.27
CA GLU A 138 8.51 10.88 -8.82
C GLU A 138 7.58 9.74 -8.34
N LEU A 139 7.18 9.74 -7.07
CA LEU A 139 6.17 8.81 -6.54
C LEU A 139 4.83 8.97 -7.25
N ALA A 140 4.34 10.19 -7.38
CA ALA A 140 3.07 10.48 -8.07
C ALA A 140 3.10 10.02 -9.54
N GLN A 141 4.21 10.19 -10.25
CA GLN A 141 4.40 9.69 -11.61
C GLN A 141 4.41 8.16 -11.65
N SER A 142 5.09 7.50 -10.71
CA SER A 142 5.10 6.03 -10.60
C SER A 142 3.71 5.47 -10.32
N ILE A 143 2.96 6.09 -9.41
CA ILE A 143 1.56 5.75 -9.13
C ILE A 143 0.71 5.90 -10.40
N GLN A 144 0.84 7.02 -11.10
CA GLN A 144 0.13 7.25 -12.36
C GLN A 144 0.42 6.17 -13.38
N TYR A 145 1.70 5.87 -13.62
CA TYR A 145 2.10 4.84 -14.56
C TYR A 145 1.49 3.49 -14.19
N THR A 146 1.59 3.08 -12.92
CA THR A 146 1.06 1.79 -12.45
C THR A 146 -0.45 1.70 -12.61
N LEU A 147 -1.19 2.74 -12.22
CA LEU A 147 -2.66 2.75 -12.30
C LEU A 147 -3.16 2.77 -13.75
N TYR A 148 -2.54 3.56 -14.63
CA TYR A 148 -3.08 3.83 -15.96
C TYR A 148 -2.49 2.93 -17.07
N SER A 149 -1.38 2.24 -16.84
CA SER A 149 -0.83 1.24 -17.76
C SER A 149 -1.40 -0.17 -17.55
N SER A 150 -2.34 -0.35 -16.63
CA SER A 150 -2.90 -1.65 -16.26
C SER A 150 -4.43 -1.58 -16.12
N GLU A 151 -5.07 -2.76 -15.95
CA GLU A 151 -6.52 -2.85 -15.68
C GLU A 151 -6.92 -2.25 -14.33
N LEU A 152 -5.96 -1.83 -13.49
CA LEU A 152 -6.24 -1.14 -12.22
C LEU A 152 -6.98 0.20 -12.44
N LYS A 153 -6.82 0.80 -13.63
CA LYS A 153 -7.61 1.98 -14.04
C LYS A 153 -9.11 1.72 -13.96
N GLU A 154 -9.59 0.58 -14.45
CA GLU A 154 -11.01 0.24 -14.39
C GLU A 154 -11.52 0.15 -12.95
N VAL A 155 -10.68 -0.35 -12.03
CA VAL A 155 -11.01 -0.43 -10.60
C VAL A 155 -11.25 0.95 -10.00
N VAL A 156 -10.36 1.91 -10.29
CA VAL A 156 -10.49 3.30 -9.82
C VAL A 156 -11.72 3.97 -10.39
N GLU A 157 -12.02 3.77 -11.67
CA GLU A 157 -13.19 4.38 -12.33
C GLU A 157 -14.52 3.80 -11.84
N LEU A 158 -14.59 2.49 -11.57
CA LEU A 158 -15.81 1.81 -11.10
C LEU A 158 -16.16 2.15 -9.65
N TYR A 159 -15.18 2.28 -8.77
CA TYR A 159 -15.42 2.61 -7.37
C TYR A 159 -16.08 3.98 -7.19
N LYS A 160 -15.80 4.92 -8.10
CA LYS A 160 -16.48 6.23 -8.10
C LYS A 160 -18.00 6.12 -8.34
N LYS A 161 -18.47 4.98 -8.89
CA LYS A 161 -19.88 4.76 -9.27
C LYS A 161 -20.63 3.85 -8.29
N GLU A 162 -19.99 2.90 -7.64
CA GLU A 162 -20.64 1.88 -6.80
C GLU A 162 -20.10 1.87 -5.37
N LYS A 163 -20.95 2.14 -4.38
CA LYS A 163 -20.59 2.16 -2.96
C LYS A 163 -20.36 0.78 -2.34
N SER A 164 -20.82 -0.32 -2.96
CA SER A 164 -20.66 -1.67 -2.43
C SER A 164 -20.57 -2.68 -3.57
N PRO A 165 -19.38 -3.30 -3.78
CA PRO A 165 -19.17 -4.22 -4.88
C PRO A 165 -20.00 -5.52 -4.70
N SER A 166 -20.61 -5.99 -5.78
CA SER A 166 -21.30 -7.28 -5.82
C SER A 166 -20.34 -8.45 -5.62
N SER A 167 -20.87 -9.65 -5.27
CA SER A 167 -20.02 -10.84 -5.08
C SER A 167 -19.20 -11.20 -6.32
N TYR A 168 -19.75 -10.97 -7.52
CA TYR A 168 -19.04 -11.19 -8.78
C TYR A 168 -17.85 -10.23 -8.95
N ILE A 169 -18.05 -8.96 -8.59
CA ILE A 169 -16.99 -7.94 -8.63
C ILE A 169 -15.89 -8.27 -7.63
N ILE A 170 -16.23 -8.76 -6.43
CA ILE A 170 -15.23 -9.21 -5.44
C ILE A 170 -14.39 -10.36 -6.00
N ASP A 171 -15.00 -11.40 -6.59
CA ASP A 171 -14.27 -12.53 -7.16
C ASP A 171 -13.38 -12.10 -8.35
N LYS A 172 -13.88 -11.18 -9.21
CA LYS A 172 -13.11 -10.61 -10.34
C LYS A 172 -11.87 -9.87 -9.84
N TYR A 173 -12.03 -9.00 -8.84
CA TYR A 173 -10.92 -8.20 -8.34
C TYR A 173 -9.97 -8.99 -7.44
N ASP A 174 -10.48 -10.00 -6.71
CA ASP A 174 -9.60 -10.93 -6.00
C ASP A 174 -8.62 -11.62 -6.94
N TYR A 175 -9.11 -12.12 -8.07
CA TYR A 175 -8.25 -12.72 -9.10
C TYR A 175 -7.28 -11.69 -9.70
N LEU A 176 -7.77 -10.48 -10.02
CA LEU A 176 -6.97 -9.40 -10.58
C LEU A 176 -5.81 -9.02 -9.63
N PHE A 177 -6.10 -8.82 -8.35
CA PHE A 177 -5.12 -8.34 -7.37
C PHE A 177 -4.10 -9.41 -6.99
N ARG A 178 -4.54 -10.64 -6.73
CA ARG A 178 -3.64 -11.70 -6.23
C ARG A 178 -3.00 -12.56 -7.31
N CYS A 179 -3.51 -12.56 -8.55
CA CYS A 179 -2.95 -13.35 -9.64
C CYS A 179 -2.31 -12.52 -10.74
N ILE A 180 -2.95 -11.43 -11.15
CA ILE A 180 -2.50 -10.66 -12.32
C ILE A 180 -1.57 -9.52 -11.92
N HIS A 181 -1.95 -8.73 -10.90
CA HIS A 181 -1.28 -7.48 -10.55
C HIS A 181 -0.69 -7.48 -9.13
N LEU A 182 -0.38 -8.65 -8.56
CA LEU A 182 0.17 -8.77 -7.21
C LEU A 182 1.41 -7.88 -7.01
N GLU A 183 2.37 -7.95 -7.91
CA GLU A 183 3.62 -7.18 -7.79
C GLU A 183 3.40 -5.68 -8.00
N LEU A 184 2.44 -5.29 -8.83
CA LEU A 184 2.08 -3.88 -9.00
C LEU A 184 1.49 -3.30 -7.71
N ILE A 185 0.60 -4.04 -7.04
CA ILE A 185 -0.02 -3.61 -5.78
C ILE A 185 1.02 -3.55 -4.66
N ARG A 186 1.94 -4.51 -4.58
CA ARG A 186 3.08 -4.47 -3.65
C ARG A 186 3.97 -3.25 -3.89
N GLY A 187 4.22 -2.92 -5.16
CA GLY A 187 4.92 -1.70 -5.54
C GLY A 187 4.21 -0.43 -5.06
N LEU A 188 2.88 -0.38 -5.18
CA LEU A 188 2.08 0.73 -4.67
C LEU A 188 2.12 0.83 -3.14
N LEU A 189 2.09 -0.29 -2.41
CA LEU A 189 2.28 -0.31 -0.96
C LEU A 189 3.66 0.24 -0.57
N SER A 190 4.72 -0.12 -1.30
CA SER A 190 6.06 0.43 -1.02
C SER A 190 6.12 1.95 -1.17
N HIS A 191 5.31 2.55 -2.05
CA HIS A 191 5.21 4.01 -2.16
C HIS A 191 4.54 4.64 -0.94
N ILE A 192 3.55 3.96 -0.32
CA ILE A 192 2.95 4.40 0.94
C ILE A 192 4.00 4.43 2.05
N TYR A 193 4.84 3.40 2.15
CA TYR A 193 5.90 3.37 3.18
C TYR A 193 6.96 4.44 2.98
N ILE A 194 7.24 4.84 1.73
CA ILE A 194 8.11 6.00 1.46
C ILE A 194 7.44 7.30 1.92
N LEU A 195 6.13 7.46 1.69
CA LEU A 195 5.37 8.62 2.19
C LEU A 195 5.35 8.68 3.72
N ASP A 196 5.21 7.52 4.38
CA ASP A 196 5.23 7.42 5.85
C ASP A 196 6.58 7.80 6.47
N VAL A 197 7.67 7.63 5.72
CA VAL A 197 9.03 8.03 6.15
C VAL A 197 9.29 9.52 5.93
N CYS A 198 8.60 10.16 4.98
CA CYS A 198 8.77 11.57 4.67
C CYS A 198 8.02 12.45 5.65
#